data_91a494b908d5ca761d88bb1acde9bbc8
#
_entry.id   91a494b908d5ca761d88bb1acde9bbc8
#
_cell.length_a   1.000
_cell.length_b   1.000
_cell.length_c   1.000
_cell.angle_alpha   90.00
_cell.angle_beta   90.00
_cell.angle_gamma   90.00
#
_symmetry.space_group_name_H-M   'P 1'
#
loop_
_entity.id
_entity.type
_entity.pdbx_description
1 polymer ?
#
loop_
_entity_poly.entity_id
_entity_poly.type
_entity_poly.pdbx_seq_one_letter_code
_entity_poly.pdbx_strand_id
1 'polypeptide(L)'
;GENERANIEIVKLILNILGKPESLIKYVTDRPGHDRRYAIDSTKIKKELNYSTTTDFKKGMEDTVKWYLDNKDWWERIKSGAYLEYYDLMYKNR
;
A
#
# COMPACT_ATOMS: atom_id res chain seq x y z
N GLY A 1 6.48 9.16 6.59
CA GLY A 1 7.70 9.77 6.28
C GLY A 1 7.73 10.90 5.35
N GLU A 2 8.48 11.52 4.80
CA GLU A 2 8.58 12.71 3.97
C GLU A 2 8.43 12.43 2.47
N ASN A 3 7.69 11.41 2.10
CA ASN A 3 7.57 10.97 0.71
C ASN A 3 6.14 11.11 0.22
N GLU A 4 5.69 12.36 0.07
CA GLU A 4 4.41 12.62 -0.56
C GLU A 4 4.49 12.28 -2.05
N ARG A 5 3.61 11.39 -2.50
CA ARG A 5 3.56 10.99 -3.91
C ARG A 5 2.12 10.80 -4.35
N ALA A 6 1.84 11.15 -5.61
CA ALA A 6 0.55 10.87 -6.20
C ALA A 6 0.34 9.36 -6.33
N ASN A 7 -0.89 8.90 -6.13
CA ASN A 7 -1.20 7.46 -6.21
C ASN A 7 -0.79 6.85 -7.55
N ILE A 8 -0.97 7.59 -8.65
CA ILE A 8 -0.59 7.10 -9.97
C ILE A 8 0.93 6.86 -10.08
N GLU A 9 1.74 7.68 -9.42
CA GLU A 9 3.20 7.49 -9.41
C GLU A 9 3.57 6.20 -8.69
N ILE A 10 2.90 5.90 -7.57
CA ILE A 10 3.12 4.67 -6.80
C ILE A 10 2.70 3.46 -7.62
N VAL A 11 1.54 3.51 -8.27
CA VAL A 11 1.05 2.41 -9.11
C VAL A 11 2.02 2.12 -10.24
N LYS A 12 2.49 3.15 -10.93
CA LYS A 12 3.47 3.01 -12.01
C LYS A 12 4.80 2.45 -11.53
N LEU A 13 5.26 2.86 -10.35
CA LEU A 13 6.47 2.33 -9.74
C LEU A 13 6.33 0.83 -9.45
N ILE A 14 5.21 0.41 -8.88
CA ILE A 14 4.95 -1.01 -8.59
C ILE A 14 4.94 -1.82 -9.89
N LEU A 15 4.27 -1.32 -10.92
CA LEU A 15 4.24 -2.00 -12.23
C LEU A 15 5.64 -2.12 -12.83
N ASN A 16 6.46 -1.07 -12.72
CA ASN A 16 7.84 -1.10 -13.19
C ASN A 16 8.67 -2.14 -12.44
N ILE A 17 8.56 -2.19 -11.12
CA ILE A 17 9.27 -3.18 -10.30
C ILE A 17 8.86 -4.61 -10.70
N LEU A 18 7.57 -4.83 -10.96
CA LEU A 18 7.03 -6.12 -11.37
C LEU A 18 7.31 -6.47 -12.83
N GLY A 19 7.78 -5.52 -13.64
CA GLY A 19 7.94 -5.71 -15.07
C GLY A 19 6.62 -5.85 -15.82
N LYS A 20 5.55 -5.21 -15.32
CA LYS A 20 4.21 -5.26 -15.90
C LYS A 20 3.87 -3.96 -16.63
N PRO A 21 3.01 -4.04 -17.67
CA PRO A 21 2.66 -2.87 -18.47
C PRO A 21 1.68 -1.93 -17.76
N GLU A 22 1.76 -0.64 -18.08
CA GLU A 22 0.80 0.36 -17.57
C GLU A 22 -0.63 0.11 -18.07
N SER A 23 -0.82 -0.70 -19.11
CA SER A 23 -2.15 -1.08 -19.60
C SER A 23 -2.99 -1.83 -18.56
N LEU A 24 -2.39 -2.31 -17.50
CA LEU A 24 -3.12 -2.90 -16.37
C LEU A 24 -3.83 -1.86 -15.51
N ILE A 25 -3.49 -0.59 -15.65
CA ILE A 25 -4.14 0.50 -14.91
C ILE A 25 -5.56 0.70 -15.45
N LYS A 26 -6.55 0.67 -14.54
CA LYS A 26 -7.94 0.97 -14.87
C LYS A 26 -8.41 2.16 -14.05
N TYR A 27 -8.88 3.19 -14.73
CA TYR A 27 -9.47 4.36 -14.08
C TYR A 27 -10.95 4.09 -13.80
N VAL A 28 -11.36 4.36 -12.58
CA VAL A 28 -12.74 4.16 -12.15
C VAL A 28 -13.29 5.44 -11.53
N THR A 29 -14.61 5.50 -11.36
CA THR A 29 -15.23 6.63 -10.67
C THR A 29 -14.78 6.67 -9.22
N ASP A 30 -14.36 7.86 -8.79
CA ASP A 30 -13.91 8.06 -7.42
C ASP A 30 -15.07 7.97 -6.42
N ARG A 31 -14.77 7.58 -5.19
CA ARG A 31 -15.79 7.54 -4.13
C ARG A 31 -16.06 8.95 -3.59
N PRO A 32 -17.32 9.23 -3.15
CA PRO A 32 -17.61 10.49 -2.47
C PRO A 32 -16.78 10.66 -1.20
N GLY A 33 -16.29 11.87 -0.96
CA GLY A 33 -15.53 12.19 0.25
C GLY A 33 -14.14 11.61 0.32
N HIS A 34 -13.60 11.17 -0.82
CA HIS A 34 -12.25 10.64 -0.87
C HIS A 34 -11.22 11.75 -0.60
N ASP A 35 -10.29 11.52 0.31
CA ASP A 35 -9.23 12.47 0.61
C ASP A 35 -8.30 12.62 -0.59
N ARG A 36 -7.96 13.86 -0.91
CA ARG A 36 -7.03 14.15 -2.04
C ARG A 36 -5.58 13.92 -1.68
N ARG A 37 -5.25 14.08 -0.38
CA ARG A 37 -3.86 14.11 0.05
C ARG A 37 -3.73 13.66 1.49
N TYR A 38 -2.74 12.84 1.73
CA TYR A 38 -2.28 12.49 3.07
C TYR A 38 -0.84 12.99 3.21
N ALA A 39 -0.63 13.85 4.20
CA ALA A 39 0.69 14.37 4.48
C ALA A 39 0.88 14.47 6.00
N ILE A 40 1.95 13.87 6.48
CA ILE A 40 2.28 13.88 7.92
C ILE A 40 3.53 14.74 8.11
N ASP A 41 3.43 15.74 8.99
CA ASP A 41 4.57 16.55 9.39
C ASP A 41 5.35 15.84 10.50
N SER A 42 6.57 15.42 10.20
CA SER A 42 7.43 14.71 11.13
C SER A 42 8.43 15.60 11.87
N THR A 43 8.25 16.92 11.81
CA THR A 43 9.20 17.88 12.40
C THR A 43 9.38 17.66 13.89
N LYS A 44 8.29 17.50 14.63
CA LYS A 44 8.32 17.32 16.08
C LYS A 44 9.07 16.05 16.50
N ILE A 45 8.75 14.92 15.88
CA ILE A 45 9.41 13.64 16.21
C ILE A 45 10.91 13.69 15.91
N LYS A 46 11.30 14.38 14.84
CA LYS A 46 12.71 14.56 14.49
C LYS A 46 13.45 15.38 15.54
N LYS A 47 12.84 16.47 15.98
CA LYS A 47 13.46 17.38 16.97
C LYS A 47 13.56 16.74 18.34
N GLU A 48 12.48 16.12 18.82
CA GLU A 48 12.38 15.65 20.20
C GLU A 48 12.98 14.26 20.40
N LEU A 49 12.85 13.37 19.42
CA LEU A 49 13.28 11.99 19.53
C LEU A 49 14.44 11.61 18.57
N ASN A 50 14.95 12.59 17.88
CA ASN A 50 16.04 12.39 16.91
C ASN A 50 15.70 11.30 15.86
N TYR A 51 14.43 11.23 15.51
CA TYR A 51 13.93 10.26 14.53
C TYR A 51 14.41 10.59 13.12
N SER A 52 14.74 9.55 12.37
CA SER A 52 14.97 9.66 10.92
C SER A 52 14.53 8.38 10.23
N THR A 53 14.17 8.49 8.95
CA THR A 53 13.89 7.31 8.13
C THR A 53 15.21 6.61 7.81
N THR A 54 15.22 5.29 7.82
CA THR A 54 16.42 4.48 7.58
C THR A 54 16.43 3.84 6.19
N THR A 55 15.32 3.87 5.48
CA THR A 55 15.17 3.28 4.16
C THR A 55 14.62 4.32 3.20
N ASP A 56 15.24 4.50 2.02
CA ASP A 56 14.68 5.39 1.02
C ASP A 56 13.41 4.77 0.39
N PHE A 57 12.59 5.62 -0.24
CA PHE A 57 11.29 5.22 -0.78
C PHE A 57 11.42 4.13 -1.85
N LYS A 58 12.33 4.31 -2.80
CA LYS A 58 12.50 3.35 -3.90
C LYS A 58 12.93 1.98 -3.38
N LYS A 59 13.93 1.95 -2.51
CA LYS A 59 14.41 0.72 -1.89
C LYS A 59 13.33 0.04 -1.07
N GLY A 60 12.59 0.82 -0.27
CA GLY A 60 11.48 0.30 0.53
C GLY A 60 10.37 -0.29 -0.33
N MET A 61 10.04 0.34 -1.46
CA MET A 61 9.04 -0.19 -2.39
C MET A 61 9.51 -1.48 -3.05
N GLU A 62 10.77 -1.54 -3.48
CA GLU A 62 11.33 -2.77 -4.05
C GLU A 62 11.29 -3.92 -3.05
N ASP A 63 11.70 -3.68 -1.81
CA ASP A 63 11.70 -4.69 -0.75
C ASP A 63 10.27 -5.14 -0.41
N THR A 64 9.32 -4.21 -0.38
CA THR A 64 7.92 -4.51 -0.11
C THR A 64 7.31 -5.38 -1.20
N VAL A 65 7.52 -5.04 -2.47
CA VAL A 65 7.02 -5.83 -3.60
C VAL A 65 7.64 -7.22 -3.58
N LYS A 66 8.95 -7.31 -3.32
CA LYS A 66 9.62 -8.59 -3.19
C LYS A 66 9.03 -9.45 -2.08
N TRP A 67 8.72 -8.83 -0.94
CA TRP A 67 8.09 -9.55 0.16
C TRP A 67 6.76 -10.17 -0.27
N TYR A 68 5.90 -9.43 -0.96
CA TYR A 68 4.64 -9.97 -1.47
C TYR A 68 4.85 -11.11 -2.46
N LEU A 69 5.84 -11.01 -3.34
CA LEU A 69 6.16 -12.08 -4.28
C LEU A 69 6.66 -13.33 -3.58
N ASP A 70 7.45 -13.18 -2.53
CA ASP A 70 8.02 -14.29 -1.77
C ASP A 70 7.02 -14.91 -0.78
N ASN A 71 5.91 -14.24 -0.49
CA ASN A 71 4.91 -14.67 0.47
C ASN A 71 3.52 -14.82 -0.15
N LYS A 72 3.45 -15.40 -1.34
CA LYS A 72 2.20 -15.58 -2.08
C LYS A 72 1.14 -16.33 -1.30
N ASP A 73 1.50 -17.37 -0.58
CA ASP A 73 0.56 -18.18 0.19
C ASP A 73 -0.19 -17.34 1.23
N TRP A 74 0.50 -16.37 1.82
CA TRP A 74 -0.08 -15.49 2.81
C TRP A 74 -1.22 -14.65 2.25
N TRP A 75 -1.01 -13.93 1.13
CA TRP A 75 -2.04 -13.07 0.56
C TRP A 75 -3.03 -13.82 -0.33
N GLU A 76 -2.64 -14.93 -0.97
CA GLU A 76 -3.55 -15.78 -1.73
C GLU A 76 -4.63 -16.37 -0.83
N ARG A 77 -4.29 -16.74 0.39
CA ARG A 77 -5.24 -17.19 1.38
C ARG A 77 -6.31 -16.13 1.68
N ILE A 78 -5.91 -14.88 1.79
CA ILE A 78 -6.85 -13.77 1.99
C ILE A 78 -7.69 -13.56 0.72
N LYS A 79 -7.04 -13.53 -0.43
CA LYS A 79 -7.68 -13.29 -1.72
C LYS A 79 -8.66 -14.40 -2.13
N SER A 80 -8.42 -15.63 -1.72
CA SER A 80 -9.29 -16.77 -1.99
C SER A 80 -10.64 -16.68 -1.26
N GLY A 81 -10.79 -15.76 -0.33
CA GLY A 81 -12.02 -15.56 0.41
C GLY A 81 -12.09 -16.28 1.76
N ALA A 82 -11.02 -16.91 2.21
CA ALA A 82 -10.99 -17.57 3.50
C ALA A 82 -11.37 -16.64 4.66
N TYR A 83 -10.92 -15.39 4.61
CA TYR A 83 -11.28 -14.41 5.63
C TYR A 83 -12.76 -13.98 5.54
N LEU A 84 -13.38 -14.07 4.37
CA LEU A 84 -14.80 -13.77 4.20
C LEU A 84 -15.68 -14.79 4.94
N GLU A 85 -15.30 -16.04 4.94
CA GLU A 85 -15.99 -17.07 5.73
C GLU A 85 -15.92 -16.75 7.22
N TYR A 86 -14.75 -16.37 7.70
CA TYR A 86 -14.57 -15.94 9.08
C TYR A 86 -15.38 -14.68 9.38
N TYR A 87 -15.37 -13.71 8.48
CA TYR A 87 -16.14 -12.47 8.63
C TYR A 87 -17.64 -12.75 8.71
N ASP A 88 -18.18 -13.59 7.82
CA ASP A 88 -19.57 -13.97 7.82
C ASP A 88 -19.95 -14.70 9.10
N LEU A 89 -19.09 -15.62 9.57
CA LEU A 89 -19.31 -16.35 10.82
C LEU A 89 -19.42 -15.39 12.01
N MET A 90 -18.56 -14.38 12.08
CA MET A 90 -18.51 -13.43 13.21
C MET A 90 -19.59 -12.36 13.14
N TYR A 91 -20.04 -11.97 11.94
CA TYR A 91 -20.91 -10.80 11.75
C TYR A 91 -22.25 -11.09 11.08
N LYS A 92 -22.52 -12.33 10.75
CA LYS A 92 -23.74 -12.74 10.03
C LYS A 92 -25.04 -12.34 10.71
N ASN A 93 -25.05 -12.28 12.03
CA ASN A 93 -26.24 -11.97 12.84
C ASN A 93 -26.27 -10.52 13.36
N ARG A 94 -25.51 -9.64 12.78
CA ARG A 94 -25.51 -8.21 13.13
C ARG A 94 -26.73 -7.47 12.70
#